data_9422902c355fb2ded36164422b806018
#
_entry.id   9422902c355fb2ded36164422b806018
#
_cell.length_a   1.000
_cell.length_b   1.000
_cell.length_c   1.000
_cell.angle_alpha   90.00
_cell.angle_beta   90.00
_cell.angle_gamma   90.00
#
_symmetry.space_group_name_H-M   'P 1'
#
loop_
_entity.id
_entity.type
_entity.pdbx_description
1 polymer ?
#
loop_
_entity_poly.entity_id
_entity_poly.type
_entity_poly.pdbx_seq_one_letter_code
_entity_poly.pdbx_strand_id
1 'polypeptide(L)'
;GNITLTNGNSILERSVGSQIRGLHPQEIIIDDPLKEFSLTAIKKVTDWFFGDMIPTLHHTASLRMIGTPFTYTDIFALLGSEEYSKVYTVRNYPCLNQNNESLWPERWSYEKLMQRKAEVGSLKFTREYLCIPISTGTALFGQEHIEACKQLGKEDLLRLRHRKDSGYTYYVGVDP
;
A
#
# COMPACT_ATOMS: atom_id res chain seq x y z
N GLY A 1 14.21 17.91 14.98
CA GLY A 1 14.99 19.17 15.07
C GLY A 1 14.35 20.28 14.26
N ASN A 2 14.82 21.51 14.47
CA ASN A 2 14.40 22.67 13.66
C ASN A 2 15.63 23.21 12.95
N ILE A 3 15.51 23.46 11.64
CA ILE A 3 16.57 24.04 10.82
C ILE A 3 16.05 25.37 10.27
N THR A 4 16.77 26.45 10.50
CA THR A 4 16.47 27.74 9.88
C THR A 4 17.43 27.95 8.72
N LEU A 5 16.88 28.24 7.55
CA LEU A 5 17.64 28.51 6.33
C LEU A 5 18.06 29.97 6.25
N THR A 6 19.08 30.26 5.45
CA THR A 6 19.61 31.62 5.25
C THR A 6 18.61 32.62 4.67
N ASN A 7 17.57 32.12 4.00
CA ASN A 7 16.46 32.92 3.45
C ASN A 7 15.32 33.16 4.46
N GLY A 8 15.49 32.77 5.73
CA GLY A 8 14.49 32.94 6.79
C GLY A 8 13.44 31.83 6.86
N ASN A 9 13.42 30.87 5.93
CA ASN A 9 12.52 29.72 6.00
C ASN A 9 12.98 28.71 7.08
N SER A 10 12.06 27.92 7.59
CA SER A 10 12.35 26.89 8.58
C SER A 10 11.88 25.51 8.12
N ILE A 11 12.68 24.50 8.40
CA ILE A 11 12.31 23.10 8.23
C ILE A 11 12.09 22.51 9.64
N LEU A 12 10.92 21.98 9.86
CA LEU A 12 10.51 21.42 11.15
C LEU A 12 10.33 19.91 11.02
N GLU A 13 11.14 19.15 11.73
CA GLU A 13 10.98 17.70 11.82
C GLU A 13 9.91 17.35 12.86
N ARG A 14 8.99 16.45 12.51
CA ARG A 14 7.94 15.95 13.39
C ARG A 14 7.69 14.46 13.14
N SER A 15 7.41 13.73 14.20
CA SER A 15 7.02 12.33 14.10
C SER A 15 5.50 12.19 13.87
N VAL A 16 5.10 11.11 13.22
CA VAL A 16 3.68 10.73 13.13
C VAL A 16 3.04 10.61 14.52
N GLY A 17 1.91 11.25 14.70
CA GLY A 17 1.19 11.33 15.98
C GLY A 17 1.71 12.41 16.93
N SER A 18 2.73 13.20 16.55
CA SER A 18 3.13 14.38 17.33
C SER A 18 2.16 15.54 17.09
N GLN A 19 2.12 16.48 18.03
CA GLN A 19 1.36 17.70 17.88
C GLN A 19 1.94 18.59 16.78
N ILE A 20 1.14 18.87 15.76
CA ILE A 20 1.48 19.72 14.62
C ILE A 20 0.50 20.86 14.40
N ARG A 21 -0.61 20.86 15.14
CA ARG A 21 -1.64 21.91 15.06
C ARG A 21 -1.04 23.28 15.38
N GLY A 22 -1.40 24.28 14.59
CA GLY A 22 -0.93 25.65 14.74
C GLY A 22 0.37 25.98 13.96
N LEU A 23 0.97 25.01 13.25
CA LEU A 23 2.20 25.24 12.50
C LEU A 23 1.96 25.89 11.12
N HIS A 24 0.82 25.62 10.49
CA HIS A 24 0.41 26.14 9.16
C HIS A 24 1.51 26.09 8.10
N PRO A 25 2.12 24.92 7.84
CA PRO A 25 3.23 24.80 6.90
C PRO A 25 2.75 25.03 5.46
N GLN A 26 3.64 25.52 4.61
CA GLN A 26 3.41 25.68 3.17
C GLN A 26 3.70 24.40 2.39
N GLU A 27 4.54 23.52 2.94
CA GLU A 27 4.86 22.23 2.38
C GLU A 27 4.99 21.19 3.49
N ILE A 28 4.41 20.02 3.27
CA ILE A 28 4.60 18.83 4.13
C ILE A 28 5.13 17.70 3.27
N ILE A 29 6.22 17.10 3.72
CA ILE A 29 6.75 15.85 3.19
C ILE A 29 6.61 14.80 4.29
N ILE A 30 5.87 13.74 4.02
CA ILE A 30 5.71 12.59 4.92
C ILE A 30 6.55 11.46 4.33
N ASP A 31 7.51 10.99 5.11
CA ASP A 31 8.42 9.92 4.72
C ASP A 31 8.20 8.69 5.59
N ASP A 32 7.94 7.56 4.97
CA ASP A 32 7.69 6.26 5.59
C ASP A 32 6.79 6.32 6.85
N PRO A 33 5.52 6.76 6.72
CA PRO A 33 4.64 6.93 7.89
C PRO A 33 4.28 5.62 8.58
N LEU A 34 4.35 4.50 7.86
CA LEU A 34 4.02 3.17 8.35
C LEU A 34 5.31 2.43 8.74
N LYS A 35 5.41 1.99 10.00
CA LYS A 35 6.56 1.23 10.52
C LYS A 35 6.28 -0.24 10.77
N GLU A 36 5.01 -0.61 10.86
CA GLU A 36 4.57 -1.97 11.19
C GLU A 36 3.20 -2.30 10.61
N PHE A 37 2.85 -3.59 10.58
CA PHE A 37 1.61 -4.10 10.00
C PHE A 37 0.40 -4.04 10.92
N SER A 38 0.53 -3.60 12.17
CA SER A 38 -0.58 -3.69 13.10
C SER A 38 -1.73 -2.77 12.68
N LEU A 39 -2.95 -3.26 12.81
CA LEU A 39 -4.17 -2.46 12.55
C LEU A 39 -4.19 -1.19 13.38
N THR A 40 -3.64 -1.25 14.60
CA THR A 40 -3.51 -0.10 15.51
C THR A 40 -2.57 0.95 14.94
N ALA A 41 -1.41 0.54 14.38
CA ALA A 41 -0.47 1.48 13.78
C ALA A 41 -1.06 2.11 12.50
N ILE A 42 -1.70 1.31 11.64
CA ILE A 42 -2.38 1.80 10.45
C ILE A 42 -3.46 2.82 10.82
N LYS A 43 -4.32 2.48 11.79
CA LYS A 43 -5.36 3.40 12.28
C LYS A 43 -4.77 4.68 12.86
N LYS A 44 -3.70 4.59 13.65
CA LYS A 44 -3.02 5.76 14.22
C LYS A 44 -2.51 6.72 13.14
N VAL A 45 -1.89 6.19 12.08
CA VAL A 45 -1.41 7.02 10.96
C VAL A 45 -2.57 7.68 10.23
N THR A 46 -3.64 6.93 9.96
CA THR A 46 -4.83 7.42 9.27
C THR A 46 -5.55 8.49 10.07
N ASP A 47 -5.78 8.25 11.37
CA ASP A 47 -6.44 9.21 12.27
C ASP A 47 -5.61 10.50 12.39
N TRP A 48 -4.30 10.38 12.55
CA TRP A 48 -3.41 11.54 12.61
C TRP A 48 -3.39 12.31 11.28
N PHE A 49 -3.36 11.60 10.15
CA PHE A 49 -3.36 12.21 8.82
C PHE A 49 -4.60 13.10 8.61
N PHE A 50 -5.78 12.55 8.80
CA PHE A 50 -7.03 13.28 8.56
C PHE A 50 -7.41 14.21 9.73
N GLY A 51 -7.12 13.82 10.96
CA GLY A 51 -7.53 14.55 12.17
C GLY A 51 -6.62 15.70 12.57
N ASP A 52 -5.32 15.58 12.33
CA ASP A 52 -4.34 16.57 12.79
C ASP A 52 -3.59 17.21 11.62
N MET A 53 -3.10 16.42 10.68
CA MET A 53 -2.20 16.89 9.64
C MET A 53 -2.94 17.69 8.55
N ILE A 54 -4.01 17.14 7.96
CA ILE A 54 -4.79 17.84 6.93
C ILE A 54 -5.33 19.19 7.42
N PRO A 55 -5.95 19.30 8.63
CA PRO A 55 -6.42 20.58 9.13
C PRO A 55 -5.32 21.62 9.39
N THR A 56 -4.07 21.21 9.46
CA THR A 56 -2.93 22.10 9.69
C THR A 56 -2.42 22.73 8.41
N LEU A 57 -2.72 22.15 7.25
CA LEU A 57 -2.26 22.67 5.96
C LEU A 57 -2.82 24.07 5.67
N HIS A 58 -1.95 24.95 5.21
CA HIS A 58 -2.39 26.18 4.58
C HIS A 58 -3.13 25.89 3.28
N HIS A 59 -4.10 26.73 2.88
CA HIS A 59 -4.92 26.48 1.68
C HIS A 59 -4.14 26.40 0.36
N THR A 60 -2.90 26.92 0.34
CA THR A 60 -1.98 26.82 -0.80
C THR A 60 -0.87 25.79 -0.58
N ALA A 61 -0.91 25.04 0.52
CA ALA A 61 0.16 24.13 0.85
C ALA A 61 0.22 22.94 -0.10
N SER A 62 1.43 22.45 -0.33
CA SER A 62 1.67 21.18 -0.99
C SER A 62 1.89 20.05 0.01
N LEU A 63 1.37 18.86 -0.30
CA LEU A 63 1.56 17.65 0.47
C LEU A 63 2.16 16.57 -0.42
N ARG A 64 3.22 15.96 0.05
CA ARG A 64 3.81 14.76 -0.57
C ARG A 64 3.96 13.68 0.48
N MET A 65 3.56 12.47 0.14
CA MET A 65 3.76 11.29 0.97
C MET A 65 4.51 10.25 0.18
N ILE A 66 5.58 9.74 0.75
CA ILE A 66 6.46 8.72 0.16
C ILE A 66 6.51 7.56 1.15
N GLY A 67 6.51 6.35 0.67
CA GLY A 67 6.65 5.16 1.50
C GLY A 67 6.21 3.89 0.79
N THR A 68 6.28 2.79 1.51
CA THR A 68 5.91 1.46 1.03
C THR A 68 4.50 1.11 1.49
N PRO A 69 3.60 0.64 0.59
CA PRO A 69 2.29 0.15 1.00
C PRO A 69 2.45 -1.17 1.76
N PHE A 70 1.82 -1.29 2.92
CA PHE A 70 1.90 -2.50 3.75
C PHE A 70 0.70 -3.41 3.54
N THR A 71 -0.49 -2.82 3.50
CA THR A 71 -1.75 -3.56 3.43
C THR A 71 -2.73 -2.92 2.46
N TYR A 72 -3.75 -3.65 2.07
CA TYR A 72 -4.83 -3.13 1.22
C TYR A 72 -5.76 -2.13 1.94
N THR A 73 -5.52 -1.86 3.22
CA THR A 73 -6.35 -0.97 4.05
C THR A 73 -5.53 0.15 4.70
N ASP A 74 -4.26 0.31 4.34
CA ASP A 74 -3.42 1.36 4.87
C ASP A 74 -3.69 2.72 4.19
N ILE A 75 -2.98 3.74 4.64
CA ILE A 75 -3.15 5.11 4.15
C ILE A 75 -2.88 5.23 2.65
N PHE A 76 -1.93 4.49 2.08
CA PHE A 76 -1.62 4.54 0.64
C PHE A 76 -2.76 3.93 -0.18
N ALA A 77 -3.28 2.78 0.25
CA ALA A 77 -4.43 2.14 -0.38
C ALA A 77 -5.68 3.03 -0.28
N LEU A 78 -5.91 3.65 0.88
CA LEU A 78 -7.03 4.54 1.11
C LEU A 78 -6.97 5.77 0.19
N LEU A 79 -5.84 6.48 0.14
CA LEU A 79 -5.67 7.67 -0.71
C LEU A 79 -5.72 7.34 -2.21
N GLY A 80 -5.42 6.10 -2.60
CA GLY A 80 -5.57 5.59 -3.96
C GLY A 80 -6.96 5.08 -4.32
N SER A 81 -7.91 5.06 -3.37
CA SER A 81 -9.28 4.62 -3.61
C SER A 81 -10.06 5.59 -4.50
N GLU A 82 -11.19 5.14 -5.06
CA GLU A 82 -12.05 5.98 -5.89
C GLU A 82 -12.55 7.22 -5.14
N GLU A 83 -12.81 7.10 -3.84
CA GLU A 83 -13.27 8.17 -2.96
C GLU A 83 -12.29 9.36 -2.94
N TYR A 84 -10.98 9.08 -2.89
CA TYR A 84 -9.93 10.10 -2.77
C TYR A 84 -9.20 10.43 -4.07
N SER A 85 -9.47 9.72 -5.16
CA SER A 85 -8.77 9.85 -6.46
C SER A 85 -8.89 11.25 -7.10
N LYS A 86 -9.93 12.01 -6.75
CA LYS A 86 -10.11 13.40 -7.23
C LYS A 86 -9.25 14.42 -6.47
N VAL A 87 -8.75 14.04 -5.29
CA VAL A 87 -8.00 14.93 -4.39
C VAL A 87 -6.52 14.57 -4.40
N TYR A 88 -6.19 13.28 -4.40
CA TYR A 88 -4.81 12.80 -4.34
C TYR A 88 -4.40 12.07 -5.61
N THR A 89 -3.18 12.34 -6.06
CA THR A 89 -2.57 11.59 -7.15
C THR A 89 -1.61 10.56 -6.56
N VAL A 90 -1.96 9.29 -6.67
CA VAL A 90 -1.10 8.18 -6.24
C VAL A 90 -0.29 7.65 -7.43
N ARG A 91 1.01 7.48 -7.23
CA ARG A 91 1.93 6.90 -8.21
C ARG A 91 2.65 5.73 -7.58
N ASN A 92 2.70 4.63 -8.30
CA ASN A 92 3.38 3.41 -7.85
C ASN A 92 4.61 3.16 -8.72
N TYR A 93 5.75 2.87 -8.09
CA TYR A 93 7.04 2.67 -8.75
C TYR A 93 7.63 1.29 -8.40
N PRO A 94 7.04 0.19 -8.92
CA PRO A 94 7.59 -1.14 -8.70
C PRO A 94 8.97 -1.26 -9.35
N CYS A 95 9.88 -2.02 -8.76
CA CYS A 95 11.23 -2.24 -9.30
C CYS A 95 11.23 -3.01 -10.63
N LEU A 96 10.17 -3.74 -10.92
CA LEU A 96 9.94 -4.45 -12.18
C LEU A 96 8.58 -4.06 -12.75
N ASN A 97 8.52 -3.85 -14.05
CA ASN A 97 7.26 -3.69 -14.77
C ASN A 97 6.62 -5.06 -15.12
N GLN A 98 5.48 -5.03 -15.82
CA GLN A 98 4.76 -6.24 -16.23
C GLN A 98 5.56 -7.15 -17.19
N ASN A 99 6.58 -6.61 -17.88
CA ASN A 99 7.45 -7.36 -18.77
C ASN A 99 8.73 -7.86 -18.05
N ASN A 100 8.81 -7.75 -16.72
CA ASN A 100 9.99 -8.04 -15.91
C ASN A 100 11.20 -7.15 -16.24
N GLU A 101 10.99 -5.97 -16.79
CA GLU A 101 12.04 -4.99 -17.01
C GLU A 101 12.24 -4.14 -15.76
N SER A 102 13.49 -3.92 -15.38
CA SER A 102 13.83 -3.11 -14.21
C SER A 102 13.52 -1.64 -14.45
N LEU A 103 12.97 -0.99 -13.42
CA LEU A 103 12.77 0.46 -13.41
C LEU A 103 14.10 1.25 -13.47
N TRP A 104 15.18 0.68 -12.97
CA TRP A 104 16.50 1.30 -12.91
C TRP A 104 17.61 0.29 -13.25
N PRO A 105 17.73 -0.15 -14.53
CA PRO A 105 18.58 -1.27 -14.92
C PRO A 105 20.07 -1.03 -14.70
N GLU A 106 20.55 0.22 -14.75
CA GLU A 106 21.97 0.55 -14.55
C GLU A 106 22.43 0.23 -13.13
N ARG A 107 21.55 0.36 -12.15
CA ARG A 107 21.86 0.08 -10.74
C ARG A 107 21.31 -1.26 -10.28
N TRP A 108 20.10 -1.59 -10.71
CA TRP A 108 19.33 -2.76 -10.30
C TRP A 108 18.92 -3.55 -11.55
N SER A 109 19.84 -4.34 -12.12
CA SER A 109 19.49 -5.26 -13.21
C SER A 109 18.49 -6.33 -12.70
N TYR A 110 17.83 -7.01 -13.62
CA TYR A 110 16.91 -8.10 -13.30
C TYR A 110 17.56 -9.18 -12.42
N GLU A 111 18.80 -9.59 -12.76
CA GLU A 111 19.56 -10.61 -12.02
C GLU A 111 19.82 -10.16 -10.57
N LYS A 112 20.23 -8.91 -10.37
CA LYS A 112 20.43 -8.34 -9.02
C LYS A 112 19.13 -8.30 -8.23
N LEU A 113 18.02 -7.99 -8.87
CA LEU A 113 16.70 -7.99 -8.23
C LEU A 113 16.27 -9.42 -7.84
N MET A 114 16.55 -10.42 -8.69
CA MET A 114 16.27 -11.82 -8.35
C MET A 114 17.16 -12.33 -7.23
N GLN A 115 18.44 -11.93 -7.20
CA GLN A 115 19.31 -12.20 -6.05
C GLN A 115 18.76 -11.55 -4.77
N ARG A 116 18.34 -10.30 -4.83
CA ARG A 116 17.72 -9.62 -3.69
C ARG A 116 16.44 -10.33 -3.23
N LYS A 117 15.60 -10.80 -4.16
CA LYS A 117 14.42 -11.60 -3.85
C LYS A 117 14.78 -12.88 -3.08
N ALA A 118 15.85 -13.56 -3.47
CA ALA A 118 16.34 -14.75 -2.78
C ALA A 118 16.84 -14.42 -1.36
N GLU A 119 17.50 -13.27 -1.17
CA GLU A 119 18.02 -12.81 0.13
C GLU A 119 16.90 -12.44 1.12
N VAL A 120 15.89 -11.68 0.67
CA VAL A 120 14.85 -11.14 1.56
C VAL A 120 13.59 -12.01 1.63
N GLY A 121 13.44 -12.94 0.70
CA GLY A 121 12.26 -13.79 0.53
C GLY A 121 11.16 -13.14 -0.29
N SER A 122 10.34 -13.99 -0.94
CA SER A 122 9.32 -13.53 -1.90
C SER A 122 8.31 -12.54 -1.31
N LEU A 123 7.85 -12.78 -0.07
CA LEU A 123 6.84 -11.94 0.56
C LEU A 123 7.34 -10.50 0.81
N LYS A 124 8.54 -10.36 1.36
CA LYS A 124 9.16 -9.05 1.58
C LYS A 124 9.50 -8.37 0.26
N PHE A 125 9.99 -9.14 -0.72
CA PHE A 125 10.29 -8.60 -2.04
C PHE A 125 9.02 -8.05 -2.73
N THR A 126 7.92 -8.77 -2.66
CA THR A 126 6.64 -8.34 -3.22
C THR A 126 6.19 -7.01 -2.64
N ARG A 127 6.31 -6.82 -1.34
CA ARG A 127 5.93 -5.58 -0.68
C ARG A 127 6.93 -4.45 -0.94
N GLU A 128 8.20 -4.66 -0.60
CA GLU A 128 9.20 -3.59 -0.56
C GLU A 128 9.71 -3.18 -1.95
N TYR A 129 9.69 -4.11 -2.90
CA TYR A 129 10.27 -3.88 -4.22
C TYR A 129 9.23 -3.82 -5.33
N LEU A 130 8.14 -4.59 -5.24
CA LEU A 130 7.06 -4.52 -6.21
C LEU A 130 5.94 -3.58 -5.77
N CYS A 131 6.02 -3.02 -4.56
CA CYS A 131 5.00 -2.12 -3.99
C CYS A 131 3.59 -2.74 -3.96
N ILE A 132 3.51 -4.05 -3.78
CA ILE A 132 2.24 -4.78 -3.70
C ILE A 132 1.92 -5.01 -2.22
N PRO A 133 0.81 -4.46 -1.71
CA PRO A 133 0.39 -4.69 -0.33
C PRO A 133 0.15 -6.17 -0.04
N ILE A 134 0.31 -6.55 1.22
CA ILE A 134 0.03 -7.91 1.67
C ILE A 134 -1.15 -7.90 2.63
N SER A 135 -1.94 -8.97 2.65
CA SER A 135 -3.04 -9.11 3.61
C SER A 135 -2.50 -9.13 5.05
N THR A 136 -3.17 -8.41 5.94
CA THR A 136 -2.92 -8.41 7.39
C THR A 136 -3.48 -9.69 8.03
N GLY A 137 -2.88 -10.73 7.81
CA GLY A 137 -3.13 -12.02 8.41
C GLY A 137 -2.02 -12.89 7.90
N THR A 138 -1.52 -13.80 8.68
CA THR A 138 -0.68 -14.85 8.16
C THR A 138 -1.41 -15.46 6.98
N ALA A 139 -1.14 -14.92 5.78
CA ALA A 139 -1.70 -15.44 4.55
C ALA A 139 -1.17 -16.87 4.44
N LEU A 140 -1.96 -17.83 4.94
CA LEU A 140 -1.71 -19.26 4.78
C LEU A 140 -1.57 -19.60 3.29
N PHE A 141 -2.09 -18.72 2.43
CA PHE A 141 -2.06 -18.88 0.97
C PHE A 141 -1.41 -17.65 0.33
N GLY A 142 -0.39 -17.87 -0.49
CA GLY A 142 0.18 -16.83 -1.35
C GLY A 142 -0.85 -16.30 -2.35
N GLN A 143 -0.69 -15.05 -2.79
CA GLN A 143 -1.58 -14.43 -3.78
C GLN A 143 -1.71 -15.28 -5.05
N GLU A 144 -0.65 -15.93 -5.45
CA GLU A 144 -0.61 -16.86 -6.58
C GLU A 144 -1.56 -18.06 -6.41
N HIS A 145 -1.65 -18.61 -5.19
CA HIS A 145 -2.58 -19.70 -4.88
C HIS A 145 -4.03 -19.22 -4.88
N ILE A 146 -4.28 -18.01 -4.37
CA ILE A 146 -5.61 -17.39 -4.37
C ILE A 146 -6.06 -17.15 -5.82
N GLU A 147 -5.18 -16.62 -6.66
CA GLU A 147 -5.50 -16.32 -8.07
C GLU A 147 -5.71 -17.61 -8.88
N ALA A 148 -4.88 -18.64 -8.65
CA ALA A 148 -5.09 -19.97 -9.23
C ALA A 148 -6.43 -20.58 -8.81
N CYS A 149 -6.80 -20.47 -7.53
CA CYS A 149 -8.12 -20.94 -7.05
C CYS A 149 -9.27 -20.15 -7.66
N LYS A 150 -9.16 -18.84 -7.83
CA LYS A 150 -10.17 -18.03 -8.51
C LYS A 150 -10.34 -18.42 -9.97
N GLN A 151 -9.25 -18.70 -10.67
CA GLN A 151 -9.29 -19.14 -12.06
C GLN A 151 -9.95 -20.50 -12.21
N LEU A 152 -9.52 -21.48 -11.39
CA LEU A 152 -10.16 -22.81 -11.33
C LEU A 152 -11.64 -22.71 -10.98
N GLY A 153 -12.02 -21.89 -9.99
CA GLY A 153 -13.40 -21.68 -9.60
C GLY A 153 -14.26 -21.08 -10.71
N LYS A 154 -13.70 -20.19 -11.55
CA LYS A 154 -14.43 -19.68 -12.73
C LYS A 154 -14.71 -20.79 -13.76
N GLU A 155 -13.73 -21.65 -14.02
CA GLU A 155 -13.89 -22.76 -14.96
C GLU A 155 -14.89 -23.80 -14.45
N ASP A 156 -14.84 -24.13 -13.16
CA ASP A 156 -15.78 -25.07 -12.54
C ASP A 156 -17.20 -24.50 -12.44
N LEU A 157 -17.37 -23.22 -12.14
CA LEU A 157 -18.68 -22.56 -12.17
C LEU A 157 -19.32 -22.59 -13.56
N LEU A 158 -18.53 -22.48 -14.62
CA LEU A 158 -19.02 -22.64 -16.00
C LEU A 158 -19.41 -24.08 -16.29
N ARG A 159 -18.68 -25.06 -15.77
CA ARG A 159 -19.03 -26.50 -15.89
C ARG A 159 -20.26 -26.86 -15.06
N LEU A 160 -20.40 -26.35 -13.84
CA LEU A 160 -21.53 -26.64 -12.95
C LEU A 160 -22.85 -26.02 -13.43
N ARG A 161 -22.83 -24.90 -14.16
CA ARG A 161 -24.04 -24.32 -14.77
C ARG A 161 -24.68 -25.22 -15.82
N HIS A 162 -23.97 -26.21 -16.33
CA HIS A 162 -24.45 -27.13 -17.36
C HIS A 162 -24.66 -28.58 -16.89
N ARG A 163 -24.36 -28.91 -15.61
CA ARG A 163 -24.57 -30.25 -15.07
C ARG A 163 -25.68 -30.25 -14.00
N LYS A 164 -26.84 -30.73 -14.39
CA LYS A 164 -27.80 -31.33 -13.45
C LYS A 164 -27.42 -32.80 -13.28
N ASP A 165 -26.44 -33.08 -12.42
CA ASP A 165 -26.13 -34.44 -12.01
C ASP A 165 -27.07 -34.83 -10.86
N SER A 166 -27.96 -35.77 -11.08
CA SER A 166 -28.98 -36.24 -10.15
C SER A 166 -28.47 -37.05 -8.95
N GLY A 167 -27.18 -37.04 -8.69
CA GLY A 167 -26.54 -37.82 -7.64
C GLY A 167 -25.84 -37.02 -6.52
N TYR A 168 -25.92 -35.68 -6.56
CA TYR A 168 -25.21 -34.84 -5.57
C TYR A 168 -26.18 -34.04 -4.70
N THR A 169 -25.88 -34.00 -3.40
CA THR A 169 -26.55 -33.09 -2.46
C THR A 169 -25.73 -31.80 -2.34
N TYR A 170 -26.38 -30.66 -2.65
CA TYR A 170 -25.74 -29.35 -2.58
C TYR A 170 -26.04 -28.70 -1.24
N TYR A 171 -24.99 -28.18 -0.57
CA TYR A 171 -25.11 -27.39 0.64
C TYR A 171 -24.77 -25.94 0.29
N VAL A 172 -25.66 -25.01 0.59
CA VAL A 172 -25.44 -23.56 0.45
C VAL A 172 -25.27 -23.00 1.84
N GLY A 173 -24.04 -22.51 2.13
CA GLY A 173 -23.80 -21.69 3.30
C GLY A 173 -24.12 -20.23 2.98
N VAL A 174 -25.01 -19.63 3.75
CA VAL A 174 -25.28 -18.19 3.70
C VAL A 174 -24.71 -17.61 5.00
N ASP A 175 -23.73 -16.73 4.87
CA ASP A 175 -23.20 -15.94 5.99
C ASP A 175 -24.14 -14.74 6.19
N PRO A 176 -24.70 -14.50 7.40
CA PRO A 176 -25.66 -13.44 7.67
C PRO A 176 -25.07 -12.04 7.67
#